data_d1b0094c1550ccc60785b98a3beb7f8e
#
_entry.id   d1b0094c1550ccc60785b98a3beb7f8e
#
_cell.length_a   1.000
_cell.length_b   1.000
_cell.length_c   1.000
_cell.angle_alpha   90.00
_cell.angle_beta   90.00
_cell.angle_gamma   90.00
#
_symmetry.space_group_name_H-M   'P 1'
#
loop_
_entity.id
_entity.type
_entity.pdbx_description
1 polymer ?
#
loop_
_entity_poly.entity_id
_entity_poly.type
_entity_poly.pdbx_seq_one_letter_code
_entity_poly.pdbx_strand_id
1 'polypeptide(L)'
;MMGDMGNKRCTKCGELLPVESFCKNRAAKDGLRSWCKACSKACKADWRHRTGRQRPMAEARDCAAFLGVYVAKRAFSKFFDNTEWMPYGNPGYDFICGKGFKIDVKSACRRKQVGRSDGWWFNIRRNCVADYFLCLAFDDRESLRPEYVWLIPGSVLNHLSSAVIAESRLAKWSAYEQPLNRVEACCSIMRDETDR
;
A
#
# COMPACT_ATOMS: atom_id res chain seq x y z
N MET A 1 -21.41 -23.25 -31.52
CA MET A 1 -22.30 -22.06 -31.49
C MET A 1 -21.47 -20.93 -30.82
N MET A 2 -20.94 -20.00 -31.65
CA MET A 2 -20.29 -18.81 -31.13
C MET A 2 -21.40 -17.90 -30.61
N GLY A 3 -21.43 -17.67 -29.29
CA GLY A 3 -22.37 -16.76 -28.67
C GLY A 3 -22.15 -15.37 -29.21
N ASP A 4 -23.22 -14.72 -29.60
CA ASP A 4 -23.30 -13.32 -30.02
C ASP A 4 -22.64 -12.47 -28.92
N MET A 5 -21.40 -12.04 -29.16
CA MET A 5 -20.68 -11.17 -28.24
C MET A 5 -21.33 -9.80 -28.32
N GLY A 6 -22.28 -9.54 -27.44
CA GLY A 6 -23.10 -8.36 -27.41
C GLY A 6 -22.27 -7.09 -27.42
N ASN A 7 -22.68 -6.14 -28.26
CA ASN A 7 -22.12 -4.79 -28.30
C ASN A 7 -22.94 -3.85 -27.42
N LYS A 8 -22.26 -2.89 -26.79
CA LYS A 8 -22.88 -1.84 -25.98
C LYS A 8 -22.42 -0.47 -26.45
N ARG A 9 -23.36 0.48 -26.53
CA ARG A 9 -23.03 1.87 -26.85
C ARG A 9 -22.49 2.60 -25.64
N CYS A 10 -21.30 3.19 -25.80
CA CYS A 10 -20.73 4.09 -24.79
C CYS A 10 -21.48 5.42 -24.77
N THR A 11 -22.04 5.83 -23.62
CA THR A 11 -22.80 7.08 -23.51
C THR A 11 -21.91 8.33 -23.58
N LYS A 12 -20.59 8.20 -23.53
CA LYS A 12 -19.66 9.33 -23.61
C LYS A 12 -19.10 9.56 -25.01
N CYS A 13 -18.56 8.54 -25.70
CA CYS A 13 -18.04 8.68 -27.06
C CYS A 13 -19.08 8.33 -28.15
N GLY A 14 -20.22 7.75 -27.78
CA GLY A 14 -21.24 7.32 -28.73
C GLY A 14 -20.92 6.05 -29.52
N GLU A 15 -19.72 5.48 -29.37
CA GLU A 15 -19.29 4.30 -30.11
C GLU A 15 -19.98 3.03 -29.62
N LEU A 16 -20.27 2.12 -30.56
CA LEU A 16 -20.76 0.79 -30.28
C LEU A 16 -19.56 -0.13 -30.14
N LEU A 17 -19.31 -0.63 -28.93
CA LEU A 17 -18.13 -1.38 -28.56
C LEU A 17 -18.48 -2.72 -27.94
N PRO A 18 -17.61 -3.74 -28.05
CA PRO A 18 -17.79 -5.02 -27.36
C PRO A 18 -17.96 -4.82 -25.86
N VAL A 19 -18.78 -5.65 -25.23
CA VAL A 19 -19.08 -5.56 -23.77
C VAL A 19 -17.83 -5.65 -22.89
N GLU A 20 -16.78 -6.31 -23.35
CA GLU A 20 -15.47 -6.41 -22.68
C GLU A 20 -14.78 -5.02 -22.58
N SER A 21 -15.15 -4.07 -23.42
CA SER A 21 -14.68 -2.69 -23.35
C SER A 21 -15.25 -1.89 -22.18
N PHE A 22 -16.16 -2.47 -21.40
CA PHE A 22 -16.81 -1.83 -20.26
C PHE A 22 -16.39 -2.49 -18.93
N CYS A 23 -16.37 -1.69 -17.87
CA CYS A 23 -16.17 -2.22 -16.51
C CYS A 23 -17.49 -2.76 -15.94
N LYS A 24 -17.42 -3.81 -15.14
CA LYS A 24 -18.59 -4.35 -14.42
C LYS A 24 -19.16 -3.32 -13.44
N ASN A 25 -20.50 -3.28 -13.37
CA ASN A 25 -21.24 -2.47 -12.40
C ASN A 25 -22.50 -3.21 -11.95
N ARG A 26 -22.48 -3.76 -10.76
CA ARG A 26 -23.60 -4.57 -10.20
C ARG A 26 -24.90 -3.80 -10.04
N ALA A 27 -24.84 -2.47 -9.96
CA ALA A 27 -26.02 -1.61 -9.83
C ALA A 27 -26.68 -1.27 -11.17
N ALA A 28 -26.06 -1.58 -12.31
CA ALA A 28 -26.61 -1.34 -13.64
C ALA A 28 -27.44 -2.57 -14.10
N LYS A 29 -28.54 -2.34 -14.81
CA LYS A 29 -29.44 -3.41 -15.29
C LYS A 29 -28.70 -4.45 -16.17
N ASP A 30 -27.72 -4.01 -16.96
CA ASP A 30 -26.90 -4.85 -17.83
C ASP A 30 -25.57 -5.29 -17.18
N GLY A 31 -25.36 -4.98 -15.90
CA GLY A 31 -24.17 -5.34 -15.15
C GLY A 31 -22.89 -4.57 -15.55
N LEU A 32 -22.98 -3.55 -16.42
CA LEU A 32 -21.85 -2.83 -16.99
C LEU A 32 -21.96 -1.32 -16.76
N ARG A 33 -20.82 -0.63 -16.70
CA ARG A 33 -20.79 0.84 -16.67
C ARG A 33 -21.27 1.41 -18.01
N SER A 34 -21.84 2.62 -17.97
CA SER A 34 -22.33 3.34 -19.15
C SER A 34 -21.20 3.85 -20.05
N TRP A 35 -20.00 4.08 -19.51
CA TRP A 35 -18.83 4.54 -20.25
C TRP A 35 -17.84 3.40 -20.49
N CYS A 36 -17.25 3.35 -21.67
CA CYS A 36 -16.18 2.41 -21.97
C CYS A 36 -14.93 2.69 -21.11
N LYS A 37 -14.05 1.71 -21.03
CA LYS A 37 -12.78 1.80 -20.26
C LYS A 37 -11.91 2.98 -20.70
N ALA A 38 -11.84 3.25 -22.02
CA ALA A 38 -11.09 4.36 -22.59
C ALA A 38 -11.63 5.72 -22.12
N CYS A 39 -12.95 5.95 -22.27
CA CYS A 39 -13.60 7.18 -21.81
C CYS A 39 -13.49 7.37 -20.28
N SER A 40 -13.60 6.29 -19.51
CA SER A 40 -13.43 6.33 -18.06
C SER A 40 -11.99 6.69 -17.66
N LYS A 41 -11.00 6.18 -18.40
CA LYS A 41 -9.57 6.50 -18.20
C LYS A 41 -9.28 7.96 -18.55
N ALA A 42 -9.77 8.43 -19.71
CA ALA A 42 -9.59 9.82 -20.16
C ALA A 42 -10.23 10.82 -19.18
N CYS A 43 -11.46 10.55 -18.72
CA CYS A 43 -12.12 11.41 -17.74
C CYS A 43 -11.37 11.51 -16.42
N LYS A 44 -10.80 10.39 -15.94
CA LYS A 44 -9.98 10.39 -14.73
C LYS A 44 -8.65 11.14 -14.91
N ALA A 45 -8.07 11.10 -16.11
CA ALA A 45 -6.86 11.83 -16.44
C ALA A 45 -7.14 13.34 -16.47
N ASP A 46 -8.21 13.76 -17.16
CA ASP A 46 -8.65 15.15 -17.25
C ASP A 46 -9.03 15.73 -15.87
N TRP A 47 -9.75 14.98 -15.05
CA TRP A 47 -10.05 15.39 -13.67
C TRP A 47 -8.78 15.62 -12.84
N ARG A 48 -7.78 14.72 -12.95
CA ARG A 48 -6.49 14.87 -12.26
C ARG A 48 -5.75 16.11 -12.71
N HIS A 49 -5.75 16.36 -14.02
CA HIS A 49 -5.11 17.55 -14.61
C HIS A 49 -5.77 18.84 -14.10
N ARG A 50 -7.09 18.92 -14.15
CA ARG A 50 -7.85 20.12 -13.71
C ARG A 50 -7.75 20.37 -12.19
N THR A 51 -7.67 19.35 -11.38
CA THR A 51 -7.65 19.50 -9.91
C THR A 51 -6.24 19.67 -9.34
N GLY A 52 -5.20 19.70 -10.18
CA GLY A 52 -3.81 19.67 -9.71
C GLY A 52 -3.44 18.40 -8.94
N ARG A 53 -4.41 17.49 -8.74
CA ARG A 53 -4.19 16.15 -8.18
C ARG A 53 -3.62 15.23 -9.25
N GLN A 54 -2.52 15.64 -9.87
CA GLN A 54 -1.67 14.64 -10.51
C GLN A 54 -1.42 13.60 -9.43
N ARG A 55 -1.61 12.33 -9.76
CA ARG A 55 -0.92 11.33 -8.95
C ARG A 55 0.53 11.79 -8.97
N PRO A 56 1.16 11.94 -7.81
CA PRO A 56 2.60 12.05 -7.80
C PRO A 56 3.07 10.98 -8.77
N MET A 57 3.99 11.31 -9.67
CA MET A 57 4.59 10.40 -10.64
C MET A 57 4.92 9.09 -9.93
N ALA A 58 5.11 8.01 -10.67
CA ALA A 58 5.48 6.69 -10.12
C ALA A 58 6.47 6.81 -8.96
N GLU A 59 7.42 7.74 -9.04
CA GLU A 59 8.38 8.12 -8.00
C GLU A 59 7.79 8.42 -6.62
N ALA A 60 6.63 9.08 -6.50
CA ALA A 60 6.08 9.39 -5.18
C ALA A 60 5.18 8.27 -4.63
N ARG A 61 4.72 7.36 -5.50
CA ARG A 61 4.11 6.09 -5.07
C ARG A 61 5.19 5.10 -4.68
N ASP A 62 6.29 5.10 -5.42
CA ASP A 62 7.49 4.33 -5.15
C ASP A 62 8.21 4.86 -3.91
N CYS A 63 8.19 6.18 -3.63
CA CYS A 63 8.76 6.73 -2.40
C CYS A 63 8.09 6.22 -1.12
N ALA A 64 6.77 6.04 -1.07
CA ALA A 64 6.14 5.53 0.15
C ALA A 64 6.42 4.03 0.35
N ALA A 65 6.36 3.22 -0.72
CA ALA A 65 6.74 1.81 -0.67
C ALA A 65 8.27 1.67 -0.50
N PHE A 66 9.05 2.51 -1.19
CA PHE A 66 10.51 2.55 -1.10
C PHE A 66 10.97 2.97 0.30
N LEU A 67 10.35 3.99 0.93
CA LEU A 67 10.67 4.43 2.28
C LEU A 67 10.53 3.27 3.27
N GLY A 68 9.42 2.53 3.22
CA GLY A 68 9.20 1.38 4.10
C GLY A 68 10.27 0.31 3.92
N VAL A 69 10.53 -0.12 2.69
CA VAL A 69 11.53 -1.15 2.38
C VAL A 69 12.95 -0.65 2.66
N TYR A 70 13.26 0.62 2.35
CA TYR A 70 14.57 1.22 2.61
C TYR A 70 14.87 1.28 4.10
N VAL A 71 13.93 1.77 4.92
CA VAL A 71 14.05 1.81 6.37
C VAL A 71 14.14 0.39 6.94
N ALA A 72 13.31 -0.54 6.43
CA ALA A 72 13.34 -1.93 6.85
C ALA A 72 14.71 -2.59 6.56
N LYS A 73 15.26 -2.39 5.36
CA LYS A 73 16.57 -2.94 5.00
C LYS A 73 17.69 -2.43 5.89
N ARG A 74 17.70 -1.14 6.23
CA ARG A 74 18.76 -0.52 7.04
C ARG A 74 18.57 -0.70 8.53
N ALA A 75 17.36 -0.47 9.03
CA ALA A 75 17.06 -0.51 10.46
C ALA A 75 16.86 -1.93 11.00
N PHE A 76 16.31 -2.84 10.19
CA PHE A 76 15.88 -4.16 10.64
C PHE A 76 16.70 -5.31 10.09
N SER A 77 17.66 -5.08 9.20
CA SER A 77 18.59 -6.13 8.73
C SER A 77 19.34 -6.82 9.86
N LYS A 78 19.59 -6.10 10.97
CA LYS A 78 20.22 -6.66 12.19
C LYS A 78 19.23 -7.35 13.12
N PHE A 79 17.93 -7.16 12.91
CA PHE A 79 16.86 -7.77 13.70
C PHE A 79 16.50 -9.16 13.20
N PHE A 80 16.58 -9.32 11.91
CA PHE A 80 16.27 -10.56 11.24
C PHE A 80 17.58 -11.11 10.70
N ASP A 81 18.24 -11.96 11.49
CA ASP A 81 19.46 -12.64 11.07
C ASP A 81 19.21 -13.33 9.72
N ASN A 82 20.22 -13.26 8.81
CA ASN A 82 20.21 -13.92 7.51
C ASN A 82 18.94 -13.61 6.67
N THR A 83 18.67 -12.33 6.42
CA THR A 83 17.53 -11.93 5.57
C THR A 83 17.82 -12.12 4.08
N GLU A 84 16.90 -12.80 3.38
CA GLU A 84 16.86 -12.87 1.92
C GLU A 84 15.81 -11.90 1.38
N TRP A 85 16.26 -10.82 0.73
CA TRP A 85 15.36 -9.81 0.16
C TRP A 85 14.90 -10.23 -1.23
N MET A 86 13.59 -10.17 -1.44
CA MET A 86 13.00 -10.46 -2.74
C MET A 86 13.25 -9.34 -3.74
N PRO A 87 13.25 -9.63 -5.05
CA PRO A 87 13.28 -8.62 -6.10
C PRO A 87 12.10 -7.65 -5.97
N TYR A 88 12.29 -6.40 -6.41
CA TYR A 88 11.23 -5.40 -6.44
C TYR A 88 10.00 -5.91 -7.21
N GLY A 89 8.84 -5.75 -6.62
CA GLY A 89 7.57 -6.21 -7.20
C GLY A 89 7.22 -7.67 -6.94
N ASN A 90 8.00 -8.37 -6.10
CA ASN A 90 7.65 -9.72 -5.67
C ASN A 90 6.22 -9.76 -5.08
N PRO A 91 5.35 -10.67 -5.53
CA PRO A 91 3.99 -10.74 -5.01
C PRO A 91 3.97 -11.38 -3.62
N GLY A 92 3.47 -10.63 -2.64
CA GLY A 92 3.02 -11.20 -1.37
C GLY A 92 3.95 -11.05 -0.17
N TYR A 93 5.26 -10.82 -0.35
CA TYR A 93 6.20 -10.50 0.73
C TYR A 93 7.48 -9.86 0.19
N ASP A 94 8.20 -9.14 1.05
CA ASP A 94 9.39 -8.38 0.68
C ASP A 94 10.69 -9.09 1.03
N PHE A 95 10.70 -9.91 2.08
CA PHE A 95 11.88 -10.69 2.46
C PHE A 95 11.54 -11.95 3.27
N ILE A 96 12.50 -12.86 3.35
CA ILE A 96 12.48 -14.05 4.22
C ILE A 96 13.53 -13.83 5.31
N CYS A 97 13.17 -13.99 6.59
CA CYS A 97 14.12 -13.93 7.69
C CYS A 97 14.80 -15.31 7.92
N GLY A 98 15.89 -15.32 8.70
CA GLY A 98 16.69 -16.52 8.95
C GLY A 98 15.94 -17.72 9.56
N LYS A 99 14.75 -17.48 10.12
CA LYS A 99 13.82 -18.52 10.59
C LYS A 99 12.87 -19.02 9.49
N GLY A 100 13.00 -18.54 8.26
CA GLY A 100 12.16 -18.92 7.11
C GLY A 100 10.82 -18.21 7.03
N PHE A 101 10.50 -17.25 7.90
CA PHE A 101 9.23 -16.50 7.83
C PHE A 101 9.26 -15.46 6.72
N LYS A 102 8.18 -15.39 5.96
CA LYS A 102 7.90 -14.39 4.91
C LYS A 102 7.37 -13.12 5.52
N ILE A 103 8.07 -12.01 5.34
CA ILE A 103 7.73 -10.71 5.91
C ILE A 103 7.34 -9.74 4.79
N ASP A 104 6.18 -9.11 4.90
CA ASP A 104 5.71 -8.06 4.01
C ASP A 104 5.81 -6.70 4.73
N VAL A 105 6.56 -5.76 4.16
CA VAL A 105 6.79 -4.43 4.74
C VAL A 105 5.69 -3.48 4.31
N LYS A 106 5.06 -2.84 5.26
CA LYS A 106 4.04 -1.81 5.05
C LYS A 106 4.45 -0.51 5.69
N SER A 107 4.31 0.59 4.98
CA SER A 107 4.55 1.93 5.53
C SER A 107 3.34 2.82 5.36
N ALA A 108 3.11 3.69 6.33
CA ALA A 108 2.06 4.69 6.29
C ALA A 108 2.51 5.98 6.97
N CYS A 109 2.14 7.13 6.39
CA CYS A 109 2.25 8.40 7.08
C CYS A 109 0.97 8.70 7.85
N ARG A 110 1.09 9.44 8.94
CA ARG A 110 -0.03 9.90 9.76
C ARG A 110 -1.05 10.62 8.90
N ARG A 111 -2.32 10.32 9.12
CA ARG A 111 -3.45 11.02 8.50
C ARG A 111 -4.28 11.70 9.57
N LYS A 112 -4.54 12.98 9.37
CA LYS A 112 -5.51 13.74 10.16
C LYS A 112 -6.91 13.49 9.61
N GLN A 113 -7.86 13.13 10.47
CA GLN A 113 -9.26 12.93 10.09
C GLN A 113 -10.14 13.83 10.97
N VAL A 114 -10.80 14.79 10.34
CA VAL A 114 -11.76 15.66 11.03
C VAL A 114 -12.89 14.82 11.66
N GLY A 115 -13.09 14.96 12.96
CA GLY A 115 -14.10 14.22 13.74
C GLY A 115 -13.75 12.76 14.06
N ARG A 116 -12.53 12.30 13.76
CA ARG A 116 -11.97 10.98 14.13
C ARG A 116 -10.56 11.16 14.63
N SER A 117 -10.04 10.18 15.41
CA SER A 117 -8.65 10.24 15.83
C SER A 117 -7.72 10.09 14.64
N ASP A 118 -6.59 10.76 14.70
CA ASP A 118 -5.49 10.59 13.77
C ASP A 118 -4.98 9.14 13.79
N GLY A 119 -4.20 8.76 12.78
CA GLY A 119 -3.65 7.42 12.73
C GLY A 119 -3.06 7.05 11.38
N TRP A 120 -2.73 5.79 11.21
CA TRP A 120 -2.04 5.25 10.05
C TRP A 120 -2.91 4.24 9.32
N TRP A 121 -2.89 4.31 7.99
CA TRP A 121 -3.65 3.43 7.11
C TRP A 121 -2.70 2.60 6.25
N PHE A 122 -2.59 1.32 6.56
CA PHE A 122 -1.80 0.35 5.82
C PHE A 122 -2.65 -0.38 4.79
N ASN A 123 -2.20 -0.40 3.53
CA ASN A 123 -2.84 -1.20 2.49
C ASN A 123 -2.40 -2.66 2.63
N ILE A 124 -3.32 -3.53 2.96
CA ILE A 124 -3.09 -4.97 3.05
C ILE A 124 -3.64 -5.63 1.78
N ARG A 125 -2.91 -6.54 1.21
CA ARG A 125 -3.41 -7.35 0.09
C ARG A 125 -4.11 -8.57 0.68
N ARG A 126 -5.39 -8.73 0.36
CA ARG A 126 -6.15 -9.93 0.76
C ARG A 126 -5.45 -11.18 0.23
N ASN A 127 -5.49 -12.25 1.00
CA ASN A 127 -4.84 -13.53 0.70
C ASN A 127 -3.33 -13.39 0.45
N CYS A 128 -2.69 -12.48 1.16
CA CYS A 128 -1.23 -12.36 1.19
C CYS A 128 -0.64 -13.62 1.82
N VAL A 129 0.46 -14.09 1.27
CA VAL A 129 1.18 -15.29 1.77
C VAL A 129 2.23 -14.95 2.82
N ALA A 130 2.27 -13.70 3.31
CA ALA A 130 3.18 -13.28 4.35
C ALA A 130 2.79 -13.91 5.70
N ASP A 131 3.80 -14.39 6.41
CA ASP A 131 3.62 -14.89 7.79
C ASP A 131 3.49 -13.73 8.77
N TYR A 132 4.17 -12.61 8.50
CA TYR A 132 4.10 -11.38 9.28
C TYR A 132 4.09 -10.14 8.39
N PHE A 133 3.47 -9.07 8.90
CA PHE A 133 3.53 -7.71 8.36
C PHE A 133 4.40 -6.83 9.27
N LEU A 134 5.47 -6.27 8.71
CA LEU A 134 6.27 -5.23 9.37
C LEU A 134 5.66 -3.86 9.02
N CYS A 135 4.87 -3.30 9.93
CA CYS A 135 4.17 -2.04 9.74
C CYS A 135 4.97 -0.89 10.33
N LEU A 136 5.42 0.04 9.49
CA LEU A 136 6.19 1.23 9.86
C LEU A 136 5.30 2.46 9.77
N ALA A 137 5.09 3.13 10.89
CA ALA A 137 4.26 4.33 11.02
C ALA A 137 5.14 5.57 11.12
N PHE A 138 4.98 6.50 10.17
CA PHE A 138 5.71 7.76 10.12
C PHE A 138 4.77 8.92 10.39
N ASP A 139 5.28 10.02 10.96
CA ASP A 139 4.53 11.26 11.08
C ASP A 139 4.34 11.89 9.69
N ASP A 140 5.42 12.03 8.95
CA ASP A 140 5.44 12.55 7.59
C ASP A 140 6.30 11.70 6.64
N ARG A 141 6.48 12.17 5.40
CA ARG A 141 7.27 11.48 4.37
C ARG A 141 8.77 11.85 4.40
N GLU A 142 9.12 12.89 5.08
CA GLU A 142 10.49 13.41 5.17
C GLU A 142 11.24 12.73 6.32
N SER A 143 10.49 12.23 7.32
CA SER A 143 11.03 11.46 8.42
C SER A 143 11.46 10.06 7.96
N LEU A 144 12.73 9.75 8.13
CA LEU A 144 13.26 8.38 7.96
C LEU A 144 13.08 7.55 9.24
N ARG A 145 12.58 8.15 10.31
CA ARG A 145 12.36 7.53 11.61
C ARG A 145 10.87 7.26 11.80
N PRO A 146 10.44 5.98 11.90
CA PRO A 146 9.06 5.68 12.22
C PRO A 146 8.76 6.05 13.68
N GLU A 147 7.56 6.53 13.96
CA GLU A 147 7.07 6.76 15.33
C GLU A 147 6.70 5.45 16.02
N TYR A 148 6.13 4.53 15.25
CA TYR A 148 5.77 3.19 15.73
C TYR A 148 6.18 2.14 14.72
N VAL A 149 6.49 0.98 15.24
CA VAL A 149 6.82 -0.22 14.48
C VAL A 149 6.03 -1.38 15.05
N TRP A 150 5.26 -2.07 14.22
CA TRP A 150 4.55 -3.27 14.62
C TRP A 150 4.96 -4.46 13.75
N LEU A 151 5.17 -5.60 14.37
CA LEU A 151 5.32 -6.89 13.69
C LEU A 151 4.05 -7.71 13.93
N ILE A 152 3.12 -7.65 12.98
CA ILE A 152 1.77 -8.21 13.12
C ILE A 152 1.70 -9.55 12.38
N PRO A 153 1.23 -10.63 13.04
CA PRO A 153 1.05 -11.92 12.37
C PRO A 153 0.11 -11.86 11.17
N GLY A 154 0.42 -12.61 10.11
CA GLY A 154 -0.41 -12.70 8.92
C GLY A 154 -1.84 -13.15 9.21
N SER A 155 -2.03 -14.05 10.18
CA SER A 155 -3.36 -14.51 10.63
C SER A 155 -4.27 -13.37 11.10
N VAL A 156 -3.70 -12.25 11.57
CA VAL A 156 -4.46 -11.08 12.03
C VAL A 156 -4.88 -10.18 10.86
N LEU A 157 -4.08 -10.06 9.80
CA LEU A 157 -4.28 -9.08 8.72
C LEU A 157 -4.63 -9.67 7.36
N ASN A 158 -4.31 -10.93 7.06
CA ASN A 158 -4.47 -11.53 5.72
C ASN A 158 -5.90 -11.50 5.17
N HIS A 159 -6.91 -11.45 6.02
CA HIS A 159 -8.32 -11.36 5.62
C HIS A 159 -8.77 -9.92 5.30
N LEU A 160 -7.95 -8.92 5.60
CA LEU A 160 -8.26 -7.51 5.42
C LEU A 160 -7.75 -7.00 4.06
N SER A 161 -8.37 -5.95 3.54
CA SER A 161 -7.86 -5.16 2.41
C SER A 161 -7.04 -3.94 2.87
N SER A 162 -7.21 -3.56 4.14
CA SER A 162 -6.45 -2.49 4.80
C SER A 162 -6.52 -2.65 6.31
N ALA A 163 -5.49 -2.19 7.00
CA ALA A 163 -5.46 -2.06 8.46
C ALA A 163 -5.38 -0.58 8.84
N VAL A 164 -6.23 -0.15 9.75
CA VAL A 164 -6.22 1.21 10.31
C VAL A 164 -5.83 1.13 11.78
N ILE A 165 -4.71 1.76 12.11
CA ILE A 165 -4.25 1.90 13.49
C ILE A 165 -4.48 3.35 13.89
N ALA A 166 -5.56 3.59 14.65
CA ALA A 166 -5.91 4.90 15.17
C ALA A 166 -5.16 5.16 16.47
N GLU A 167 -4.73 6.40 16.70
CA GLU A 167 -4.04 6.79 17.94
C GLU A 167 -4.84 6.48 19.21
N SER A 168 -6.15 6.70 19.16
CA SER A 168 -7.06 6.36 20.26
C SER A 168 -7.16 4.86 20.56
N ARG A 169 -6.56 4.01 19.72
CA ARG A 169 -6.60 2.54 19.84
C ARG A 169 -5.21 1.90 19.85
N LEU A 170 -4.16 2.65 20.12
CA LEU A 170 -2.78 2.13 20.17
C LEU A 170 -2.63 0.97 21.15
N ALA A 171 -3.29 1.03 22.31
CA ALA A 171 -3.27 -0.05 23.30
C ALA A 171 -3.69 -1.42 22.73
N LYS A 172 -4.59 -1.45 21.74
CA LYS A 172 -5.00 -2.70 21.05
C LYS A 172 -3.84 -3.36 20.30
N TRP A 173 -2.86 -2.58 19.85
CA TRP A 173 -1.76 -3.02 19.00
C TRP A 173 -0.44 -3.17 19.77
N SER A 174 -0.42 -2.81 21.06
CA SER A 174 0.78 -2.84 21.90
C SER A 174 1.46 -4.21 21.95
N ALA A 175 0.69 -5.30 21.89
CA ALA A 175 1.24 -6.68 21.87
C ALA A 175 2.12 -6.97 20.64
N TYR A 176 1.98 -6.20 19.55
CA TYR A 176 2.75 -6.36 18.31
C TYR A 176 3.82 -5.29 18.16
N GLU A 177 3.87 -4.30 19.05
CA GLU A 177 4.80 -3.19 18.99
C GLU A 177 6.24 -3.64 19.21
N GLN A 178 7.14 -3.11 18.39
CA GLN A 178 8.57 -3.37 18.48
C GLN A 178 9.28 -2.16 19.07
N PRO A 179 10.23 -2.35 19.99
CA PRO A 179 10.91 -1.23 20.64
C PRO A 179 11.73 -0.39 19.65
N LEU A 180 11.50 0.92 19.67
CA LEU A 180 12.16 1.90 18.80
C LEU A 180 13.65 2.09 19.08
N ASN A 181 14.12 1.81 20.31
CA ASN A 181 15.54 1.90 20.67
C ASN A 181 16.45 1.04 19.79
N ARG A 182 15.90 -0.01 19.21
CA ARG A 182 16.59 -0.83 18.21
C ARG A 182 16.62 -0.18 16.82
N VAL A 183 15.71 0.77 16.55
CA VAL A 183 15.62 1.56 15.31
C VAL A 183 16.51 2.82 15.39
N GLU A 184 16.62 3.43 16.58
CA GLU A 184 17.36 4.66 16.81
C GLU A 184 18.85 4.53 16.51
N ALA A 185 19.48 3.43 16.91
CA ALA A 185 20.90 3.18 16.62
C ALA A 185 21.20 3.07 15.13
N CYS A 186 20.21 2.73 14.30
CA CYS A 186 20.37 2.62 12.85
C CYS A 186 20.04 3.93 12.12
N CYS A 187 19.13 4.77 12.64
CA CYS A 187 18.80 6.07 12.04
C CYS A 187 19.92 7.10 12.20
N SER A 188 20.74 7.05 13.27
CA SER A 188 21.91 7.89 13.43
C SER A 188 22.99 7.60 12.37
N ILE A 189 23.20 6.34 12.02
CA ILE A 189 24.14 5.91 10.97
C ILE A 189 23.68 6.38 9.57
N MET A 190 22.36 6.50 9.34
CA MET A 190 21.80 6.93 8.05
C MET A 190 22.04 8.43 7.75
N ARG A 191 22.14 9.28 8.78
CA ARG A 191 22.39 10.73 8.61
C ARG A 191 23.81 11.02 8.14
N ASP A 192 24.80 10.22 8.58
CA ASP A 192 26.20 10.43 8.24
C ASP A 192 26.55 10.01 6.79
N GLU A 193 25.70 9.21 6.13
CA GLU A 193 25.91 8.76 4.75
C GLU A 193 25.21 9.65 3.70
N THR A 194 24.23 10.48 4.09
CA THR A 194 23.55 11.40 3.17
C THR A 194 24.28 12.76 3.06
N ASP A 195 25.21 13.05 3.96
CA ASP A 195 26.02 14.28 3.95
C ASP A 195 27.41 14.08 3.30
N ARG A 196 27.63 12.97 2.61
CA ARG A 196 28.83 12.68 1.80
C ARG A 196 28.46 12.49 0.33
#